data_d49ba52e9055a51c38d995f13163b347
#
_entry.id   d49ba52e9055a51c38d995f13163b347
#
_cell.length_a   1.000
_cell.length_b   1.000
_cell.length_c   1.000
_cell.angle_alpha   90.00
_cell.angle_beta   90.00
_cell.angle_gamma   90.00
#
_symmetry.space_group_name_H-M   'P 1'
#
loop_
_entity.id
_entity.type
_entity.pdbx_description
1 polymer ?
#
loop_
_entity_poly.entity_id
_entity_poly.type
_entity_poly.pdbx_seq_one_letter_code
_entity_poly.pdbx_strand_id
1 'polypeptide(L)'
;MADLFGNVSRDERQAIGVQRWVDNKLRGSLVYCTGFGKTRTAIMCMKRFLAKNPGRRIIIVVPTDALQRQWLSDLTEQQVPMVYEVLIINSVVKHEWTCDLLVLDECHKYASDLFGKVFEVVKYKIILGLTATMERLDGKDSYIKKYCPVVD
;
A
#
# COMPACT_ATOMS: atom_id res chain seq x y z
N MET A 1 22.56 6.89 9.63
CA MET A 1 23.88 6.66 9.06
C MET A 1 23.94 5.27 8.46
N ALA A 2 24.52 5.12 7.28
CA ALA A 2 24.68 3.82 6.65
C ALA A 2 25.79 3.04 7.34
N ASP A 3 25.62 1.71 7.46
CA ASP A 3 26.66 0.86 7.99
C ASP A 3 27.59 0.36 6.86
N LEU A 4 28.50 -0.57 7.19
CA LEU A 4 29.50 -1.09 6.25
C LEU A 4 28.90 -1.81 5.04
N PHE A 5 27.67 -2.27 5.14
CA PHE A 5 27.00 -2.98 4.05
C PHE A 5 26.09 -2.06 3.25
N GLY A 6 26.23 -0.76 3.45
CA GLY A 6 25.36 0.19 2.83
C GLY A 6 23.98 0.22 3.44
N ASN A 7 23.78 -0.43 4.57
CA ASN A 7 22.51 -0.41 5.26
C ASN A 7 22.27 0.97 5.82
N VAL A 8 21.14 1.52 5.46
CA VAL A 8 20.70 2.80 5.97
C VAL A 8 19.82 2.59 7.19
N SER A 9 19.61 3.62 7.96
CA SER A 9 18.67 3.57 9.06
C SER A 9 17.28 3.20 8.53
N ARG A 10 16.40 2.72 9.44
CA ARG A 10 15.02 2.41 9.05
C ARG A 10 14.34 3.62 8.42
N ASP A 11 14.50 4.80 9.02
CA ASP A 11 13.88 6.02 8.50
C ASP A 11 14.40 6.39 7.12
N GLU A 12 15.69 6.29 6.91
CA GLU A 12 16.30 6.55 5.60
C GLU A 12 15.82 5.56 4.55
N ARG A 13 15.73 4.28 4.92
CA ARG A 13 15.26 3.24 4.01
C ARG A 13 13.80 3.45 3.63
N GLN A 14 12.98 3.85 4.59
CA GLN A 14 11.58 4.17 4.32
C GLN A 14 11.46 5.37 3.38
N ALA A 15 12.27 6.40 3.59
CA ALA A 15 12.28 7.58 2.72
C ALA A 15 12.69 7.22 1.29
N ILE A 16 13.66 6.32 1.13
CA ILE A 16 14.07 5.82 -0.19
C ILE A 16 12.90 5.12 -0.88
N GLY A 17 12.17 4.26 -0.16
CA GLY A 17 11.02 3.57 -0.71
C GLY A 17 9.93 4.54 -1.17
N VAL A 18 9.62 5.53 -0.36
CA VAL A 18 8.66 6.57 -0.72
C VAL A 18 9.10 7.28 -2.01
N GLN A 19 10.38 7.64 -2.10
CA GLN A 19 10.89 8.36 -3.27
C GLN A 19 10.84 7.49 -4.53
N ARG A 20 11.14 6.20 -4.41
CA ARG A 20 11.05 5.28 -5.54
C ARG A 20 9.62 5.14 -6.05
N TRP A 21 8.67 5.11 -5.14
CA TRP A 21 7.26 5.08 -5.52
C TRP A 21 6.87 6.37 -6.25
N VAL A 22 7.27 7.52 -5.73
CA VAL A 22 7.03 8.81 -6.38
C VAL A 22 7.67 8.85 -7.75
N ASP A 23 8.91 8.39 -7.88
CA ASP A 23 9.64 8.37 -9.14
C ASP A 23 8.99 7.47 -10.17
N ASN A 24 8.28 6.42 -9.72
CA ASN A 24 7.54 5.54 -10.62
C ASN A 24 6.10 6.03 -10.84
N LYS A 25 5.88 7.34 -10.81
CA LYS A 25 4.60 7.99 -11.08
C LYS A 25 3.50 7.59 -10.09
N LEU A 26 3.88 7.35 -8.83
CA LEU A 26 2.95 6.97 -7.76
C LEU A 26 2.23 5.65 -8.07
N ARG A 27 2.97 4.72 -8.65
CA ARG A 27 2.46 3.40 -8.99
C ARG A 27 3.52 2.36 -8.67
N GLY A 28 3.18 1.42 -7.80
CA GLY A 28 4.10 0.34 -7.49
C GLY A 28 3.89 -0.27 -6.12
N SER A 29 4.66 -1.31 -5.86
CA SER A 29 4.65 -2.05 -4.60
C SER A 29 5.95 -1.89 -3.85
N LEU A 30 5.85 -1.86 -2.53
CA LEU A 30 6.99 -1.89 -1.63
C LEU A 30 7.03 -3.26 -0.97
N VAL A 31 8.20 -3.92 -1.02
CA VAL A 31 8.40 -5.24 -0.41
C VAL A 31 9.29 -5.06 0.81
N TYR A 32 8.72 -5.17 1.98
CA TYR A 32 9.44 -5.01 3.23
C TYR A 32 9.19 -6.20 4.14
N CYS A 33 10.24 -6.65 4.82
CA CYS A 33 10.13 -7.68 5.84
C CYS A 33 9.31 -7.20 7.02
N THR A 34 8.72 -8.13 7.76
CA THR A 34 8.05 -7.85 9.02
C THR A 34 8.98 -7.05 9.95
N GLY A 35 8.46 -6.02 10.57
CA GLY A 35 9.24 -5.17 11.46
C GLY A 35 9.97 -4.02 10.78
N PHE A 36 9.92 -3.93 9.44
CA PHE A 36 10.56 -2.83 8.72
C PHE A 36 9.67 -1.57 8.62
N GLY A 37 8.47 -1.64 9.18
CA GLY A 37 7.59 -0.48 9.23
C GLY A 37 6.89 -0.18 7.91
N LYS A 38 6.39 -1.21 7.22
CA LYS A 38 5.69 -1.00 5.94
C LYS A 38 4.46 -0.12 6.07
N THR A 39 3.70 -0.24 7.17
CA THR A 39 2.54 0.63 7.42
C THR A 39 2.96 2.08 7.56
N ARG A 40 4.02 2.33 8.33
CA ARG A 40 4.57 3.68 8.49
C ARG A 40 5.02 4.25 7.14
N THR A 41 5.70 3.44 6.35
CA THR A 41 6.15 3.85 5.01
C THR A 41 4.95 4.18 4.12
N ALA A 42 3.91 3.36 4.16
CA ALA A 42 2.69 3.62 3.41
C ALA A 42 2.03 4.94 3.84
N ILE A 43 1.99 5.21 5.13
CA ILE A 43 1.45 6.46 5.64
C ILE A 43 2.29 7.65 5.16
N MET A 44 3.60 7.50 5.08
CA MET A 44 4.48 8.53 4.50
C MET A 44 4.12 8.79 3.03
N CYS A 45 3.86 7.73 2.27
CA CYS A 45 3.40 7.85 0.88
C CYS A 45 2.07 8.59 0.80
N MET A 46 1.14 8.24 1.68
CA MET A 46 -0.18 8.88 1.73
C MET A 46 -0.06 10.37 2.05
N LYS A 47 0.76 10.73 3.03
CA LYS A 47 0.99 12.13 3.40
C LYS A 47 1.63 12.90 2.25
N ARG A 48 2.59 12.27 1.56
CA ARG A 48 3.24 12.88 0.40
C ARG A 48 2.23 13.14 -0.72
N PHE A 49 1.35 12.18 -0.96
CA PHE A 49 0.27 12.31 -1.94
C PHE A 49 -0.69 13.43 -1.55
N LEU A 50 -1.15 13.46 -0.31
CA LEU A 50 -2.12 14.45 0.16
C LEU A 50 -1.54 15.87 0.23
N ALA A 51 -0.23 16.00 0.45
CA ALA A 51 0.41 17.31 0.45
C ALA A 51 0.25 18.04 -0.89
N LYS A 52 0.25 17.28 -1.99
CA LYS A 52 0.07 17.84 -3.34
C LYS A 52 -1.37 17.73 -3.84
N ASN A 53 -2.18 16.91 -3.21
CA ASN A 53 -3.54 16.60 -3.65
C ASN A 53 -4.49 16.59 -2.46
N PRO A 54 -4.66 17.73 -1.78
CA PRO A 54 -5.51 17.78 -0.58
C PRO A 54 -6.97 17.44 -0.92
N GLY A 55 -7.63 16.75 -0.01
CA GLY A 55 -9.02 16.37 -0.17
C GLY A 55 -9.29 15.18 -1.09
N ARG A 56 -8.26 14.58 -1.63
CA ARG A 56 -8.41 13.37 -2.47
C ARG A 56 -8.72 12.14 -1.61
N ARG A 57 -9.45 11.21 -2.19
CA ARG A 57 -9.93 10.02 -1.49
C ARG A 57 -8.93 8.88 -1.57
N ILE A 58 -8.74 8.21 -0.43
CA ILE A 58 -7.85 7.05 -0.32
C ILE A 58 -8.66 5.84 0.15
N ILE A 59 -8.48 4.70 -0.50
CA ILE A 59 -9.02 3.42 -0.04
C ILE A 59 -7.83 2.50 0.29
N ILE A 60 -7.86 1.92 1.48
CA ILE A 60 -6.87 0.97 1.95
C ILE A 60 -7.55 -0.38 2.08
N VAL A 61 -7.05 -1.38 1.36
CA VAL A 61 -7.61 -2.74 1.39
C VAL A 61 -6.70 -3.63 2.22
N VAL A 62 -7.30 -4.32 3.18
CA VAL A 62 -6.60 -5.21 4.12
C VAL A 62 -7.25 -6.59 4.13
N PRO A 63 -6.49 -7.64 4.51
CA PRO A 63 -7.04 -9.01 4.51
C PRO A 63 -7.88 -9.36 5.74
N THR A 64 -7.74 -8.67 6.87
CA THR A 64 -8.38 -9.06 8.13
C THR A 64 -8.90 -7.88 8.94
N ASP A 65 -9.85 -8.17 9.85
CA ASP A 65 -10.36 -7.20 10.84
C ASP A 65 -9.24 -6.63 11.71
N ALA A 66 -8.32 -7.48 12.13
CA ALA A 66 -7.23 -7.07 13.02
C ALA A 66 -6.36 -6.00 12.32
N LEU A 67 -6.06 -6.20 11.04
CA LEU A 67 -5.29 -5.22 10.28
C LEU A 67 -6.09 -3.95 10.02
N GLN A 68 -7.40 -4.06 9.81
CA GLN A 68 -8.25 -2.89 9.68
C GLN A 68 -8.16 -2.01 10.92
N ARG A 69 -8.30 -2.60 12.10
CA ARG A 69 -8.21 -1.86 13.36
C ARG A 69 -6.82 -1.26 13.56
N GLN A 70 -5.77 -1.99 13.21
CA GLN A 70 -4.40 -1.51 13.33
C GLN A 70 -4.17 -0.29 12.42
N TRP A 71 -4.63 -0.37 11.18
CA TRP A 71 -4.53 0.75 10.25
C TRP A 71 -5.26 1.99 10.75
N LEU A 72 -6.48 1.82 11.25
CA LEU A 72 -7.27 2.96 11.76
C LEU A 72 -6.57 3.61 12.95
N SER A 73 -5.99 2.80 13.83
CA SER A 73 -5.21 3.32 14.97
C SER A 73 -3.98 4.10 14.50
N ASP A 74 -3.22 3.53 13.58
CA ASP A 74 -1.99 4.17 13.07
C ASP A 74 -2.30 5.47 12.32
N LEU A 75 -3.35 5.48 11.52
CA LEU A 75 -3.76 6.68 10.78
C LEU A 75 -4.18 7.79 11.71
N THR A 76 -4.88 7.47 12.78
CA THR A 76 -5.28 8.44 13.81
C THR A 76 -4.06 8.97 14.54
N GLU A 77 -3.17 8.09 14.97
CA GLU A 77 -1.96 8.47 15.70
C GLU A 77 -1.06 9.38 14.85
N GLN A 78 -0.93 9.09 13.57
CA GLN A 78 -0.12 9.89 12.65
C GLN A 78 -0.85 11.13 12.13
N GLN A 79 -2.07 11.38 12.59
CA GLN A 79 -2.85 12.57 12.26
C GLN A 79 -3.08 12.72 10.73
N VAL A 80 -3.35 11.62 10.07
CA VAL A 80 -3.68 11.65 8.63
C VAL A 80 -5.08 12.23 8.45
N PRO A 81 -5.29 13.18 7.51
CA PRO A 81 -6.63 13.70 7.24
C PRO A 81 -7.64 12.60 6.92
N MET A 82 -8.86 12.73 7.42
CA MET A 82 -9.89 11.67 7.31
C MET A 82 -10.53 11.61 5.93
N VAL A 83 -9.72 11.48 4.89
CA VAL A 83 -10.16 11.29 3.49
C VAL A 83 -9.95 9.84 3.05
N TYR A 84 -9.81 8.93 4.01
CA TYR A 84 -9.52 7.53 3.77
C TYR A 84 -10.63 6.61 4.30
N GLU A 85 -10.71 5.41 3.72
CA GLU A 85 -11.49 4.29 4.23
C GLU A 85 -10.58 3.07 4.27
N VAL A 86 -10.68 2.28 5.35
CA VAL A 86 -9.95 1.00 5.47
C VAL A 86 -10.96 -0.11 5.36
N LEU A 87 -10.83 -0.93 4.33
CA LEU A 87 -11.82 -1.94 3.96
C LEU A 87 -11.20 -3.32 3.91
N ILE A 88 -11.96 -4.33 4.36
CA ILE A 88 -11.52 -5.72 4.29
C ILE A 88 -11.81 -6.24 2.89
N ILE A 89 -10.89 -7.00 2.32
CA ILE A 89 -10.98 -7.44 0.92
C ILE A 89 -12.29 -8.15 0.59
N ASN A 90 -12.79 -8.98 1.50
CA ASN A 90 -14.05 -9.69 1.27
C ASN A 90 -15.24 -8.73 1.12
N SER A 91 -15.18 -7.57 1.75
CA SER A 91 -16.21 -6.54 1.62
C SER A 91 -16.03 -5.70 0.36
N VAL A 92 -14.77 -5.41 0.03
CA VAL A 92 -14.45 -4.60 -1.16
C VAL A 92 -15.02 -5.24 -2.43
N VAL A 93 -14.82 -6.55 -2.59
CA VAL A 93 -15.20 -7.24 -3.83
C VAL A 93 -16.71 -7.36 -4.03
N LYS A 94 -17.53 -6.97 -3.05
CA LYS A 94 -18.98 -7.02 -3.12
C LYS A 94 -19.63 -5.78 -3.71
N HIS A 95 -18.88 -4.69 -3.84
CA HIS A 95 -19.37 -3.41 -4.30
C HIS A 95 -18.40 -2.76 -5.27
N GLU A 96 -18.82 -1.73 -5.95
CA GLU A 96 -17.96 -0.90 -6.79
C GLU A 96 -17.50 0.32 -6.01
N TRP A 97 -16.25 0.73 -6.21
CA TRP A 97 -15.62 1.82 -5.49
C TRP A 97 -14.84 2.72 -6.43
N THR A 98 -14.68 3.97 -6.03
CA THR A 98 -13.85 4.93 -6.75
C THR A 98 -12.98 5.66 -5.74
N CYS A 99 -11.69 5.79 -6.04
CA CYS A 99 -10.75 6.54 -5.21
C CYS A 99 -9.65 7.14 -6.07
N ASP A 100 -8.86 8.01 -5.46
CA ASP A 100 -7.70 8.59 -6.13
C ASP A 100 -6.45 7.75 -5.87
N LEU A 101 -6.26 7.30 -4.62
CA LEU A 101 -5.16 6.41 -4.23
C LEU A 101 -5.73 5.11 -3.67
N LEU A 102 -5.30 4.00 -4.22
CA LEU A 102 -5.61 2.66 -3.72
C LEU A 102 -4.37 2.07 -3.06
N VAL A 103 -4.49 1.69 -1.78
CA VAL A 103 -3.43 1.02 -1.04
C VAL A 103 -3.85 -0.43 -0.80
N LEU A 104 -2.99 -1.37 -1.20
CA LEU A 104 -3.22 -2.80 -1.01
C LEU A 104 -2.22 -3.34 0.01
N ASP A 105 -2.68 -3.61 1.23
CA ASP A 105 -1.82 -4.13 2.29
C ASP A 105 -1.84 -5.65 2.31
N GLU A 106 -0.67 -6.25 2.55
CA GLU A 106 -0.51 -7.69 2.64
C GLU A 106 -1.05 -8.43 1.41
N CYS A 107 -0.83 -7.87 0.22
CA CYS A 107 -1.43 -8.38 -1.01
C CYS A 107 -1.06 -9.84 -1.30
N HIS A 108 0.05 -10.34 -0.75
CA HIS A 108 0.44 -11.74 -0.85
C HIS A 108 -0.52 -12.70 -0.13
N LYS A 109 -1.33 -12.19 0.78
CA LYS A 109 -2.31 -13.00 1.54
C LYS A 109 -3.64 -13.14 0.82
N TYR A 110 -3.87 -12.38 -0.23
CA TYR A 110 -5.12 -12.47 -0.96
C TYR A 110 -5.11 -13.71 -1.87
N ALA A 111 -6.25 -14.38 -1.98
CA ALA A 111 -6.42 -15.38 -3.04
C ALA A 111 -6.31 -14.67 -4.40
N SER A 112 -5.78 -15.37 -5.42
CA SER A 112 -5.53 -14.75 -6.72
C SER A 112 -6.80 -14.20 -7.37
N ASP A 113 -7.94 -14.89 -7.22
CA ASP A 113 -9.21 -14.44 -7.76
C ASP A 113 -9.72 -13.19 -7.04
N LEU A 114 -9.58 -13.12 -5.71
CA LEU A 114 -9.93 -11.91 -4.94
C LEU A 114 -9.03 -10.74 -5.30
N PHE A 115 -7.72 -11.02 -5.48
CA PHE A 115 -6.76 -10.00 -5.88
C PHE A 115 -7.13 -9.38 -7.22
N GLY A 116 -7.46 -10.24 -8.20
CA GLY A 116 -7.90 -9.76 -9.51
C GLY A 116 -9.23 -9.02 -9.45
N LYS A 117 -10.14 -9.47 -8.59
CA LYS A 117 -11.44 -8.85 -8.44
C LYS A 117 -11.36 -7.41 -7.93
N VAL A 118 -10.39 -7.09 -7.07
CA VAL A 118 -10.18 -5.72 -6.59
C VAL A 118 -9.99 -4.77 -7.77
N PHE A 119 -9.19 -5.17 -8.77
CA PHE A 119 -8.94 -4.33 -9.95
C PHE A 119 -10.16 -4.17 -10.85
N GLU A 120 -11.15 -5.07 -10.73
CA GLU A 120 -12.40 -4.96 -11.47
C GLU A 120 -13.39 -3.99 -10.80
N VAL A 121 -13.42 -3.98 -9.46
CA VAL A 121 -14.44 -3.23 -8.70
C VAL A 121 -13.96 -1.89 -8.19
N VAL A 122 -12.66 -1.63 -8.11
CA VAL A 122 -12.10 -0.36 -7.63
C VAL A 122 -11.51 0.40 -8.79
N LYS A 123 -12.05 1.59 -9.03
CA LYS A 123 -11.47 2.54 -9.99
C LYS A 123 -10.54 3.48 -9.22
N TYR A 124 -9.27 3.49 -9.59
CA TYR A 124 -8.24 4.27 -8.93
C TYR A 124 -7.37 4.99 -9.96
N LYS A 125 -6.66 6.02 -9.52
CA LYS A 125 -5.70 6.75 -10.36
C LYS A 125 -4.27 6.37 -10.01
N ILE A 126 -4.01 6.16 -8.72
CA ILE A 126 -2.68 5.91 -8.16
C ILE A 126 -2.77 4.67 -7.31
N ILE A 127 -1.71 3.86 -7.27
CA ILE A 127 -1.72 2.61 -6.52
C ILE A 127 -0.43 2.40 -5.74
N LEU A 128 -0.56 1.90 -4.52
CA LEU A 128 0.54 1.51 -3.66
C LEU A 128 0.26 0.12 -3.11
N GLY A 129 1.11 -0.84 -3.45
CA GLY A 129 1.03 -2.18 -2.90
C GLY A 129 2.06 -2.38 -1.80
N LEU A 130 1.70 -3.14 -0.78
CA LEU A 130 2.56 -3.49 0.33
C LEU A 130 2.56 -4.99 0.52
N THR A 131 3.75 -5.58 0.63
CA THR A 131 3.87 -7.01 0.88
C THR A 131 5.11 -7.29 1.71
N ALA A 132 5.06 -8.35 2.51
CA ALA A 132 6.21 -8.76 3.31
C ALA A 132 7.20 -9.60 2.50
N THR A 133 6.75 -10.26 1.44
CA THR A 133 7.61 -11.12 0.65
C THR A 133 7.07 -11.32 -0.77
N MET A 134 7.98 -11.40 -1.73
CA MET A 134 7.66 -11.74 -3.12
C MET A 134 7.35 -13.23 -3.32
N GLU A 135 7.87 -14.08 -2.47
CA GLU A 135 7.76 -15.54 -2.63
C GLU A 135 6.32 -16.05 -2.52
N ARG A 136 5.43 -15.25 -1.95
CA ARG A 136 4.04 -15.63 -1.76
C ARG A 136 3.09 -15.02 -2.77
N LEU A 137 3.61 -14.54 -3.88
CA LEU A 137 2.81 -13.92 -4.94
C LEU A 137 2.43 -14.92 -6.04
N ASP A 138 2.35 -16.21 -5.72
CA ASP A 138 1.97 -17.26 -6.65
C ASP A 138 0.64 -16.93 -7.33
N GLY A 139 0.64 -16.98 -8.66
CA GLY A 139 -0.54 -16.66 -9.46
C GLY A 139 -0.91 -15.20 -9.52
N LYS A 140 -0.16 -14.33 -8.83
CA LYS A 140 -0.42 -12.88 -8.80
C LYS A 140 0.58 -12.06 -9.60
N ASP A 141 1.63 -12.68 -10.14
CA ASP A 141 2.69 -11.98 -10.84
C ASP A 141 2.17 -11.11 -11.97
N SER A 142 1.21 -11.60 -12.74
CA SER A 142 0.64 -10.85 -13.85
C SER A 142 -0.06 -9.59 -13.37
N TYR A 143 -0.78 -9.66 -12.25
CA TYR A 143 -1.44 -8.50 -11.66
C TYR A 143 -0.43 -7.49 -11.12
N ILE A 144 0.60 -7.99 -10.42
CA ILE A 144 1.66 -7.14 -9.86
C ILE A 144 2.38 -6.39 -10.98
N LYS A 145 2.78 -7.10 -12.04
CA LYS A 145 3.49 -6.48 -13.17
C LYS A 145 2.63 -5.47 -13.90
N LYS A 146 1.35 -5.76 -14.07
CA LYS A 146 0.44 -4.92 -14.84
C LYS A 146 -0.04 -3.70 -14.06
N TYR A 147 -0.44 -3.89 -12.81
CA TYR A 147 -1.13 -2.86 -12.03
C TYR A 147 -0.27 -2.23 -10.95
N CYS A 148 0.63 -2.99 -10.37
CA CYS A 148 1.37 -2.55 -9.18
C CYS A 148 2.78 -3.14 -9.16
N PRO A 149 3.65 -2.77 -10.12
CA PRO A 149 5.00 -3.34 -10.19
C PRO A 149 5.82 -3.01 -8.95
N VAL A 150 6.73 -3.91 -8.58
CA VAL A 150 7.61 -3.69 -7.43
C VAL A 150 8.58 -2.57 -7.75
N VAL A 151 8.64 -1.56 -6.88
CA VAL A 151 9.55 -0.43 -7.01
C VAL A 151 10.58 -0.37 -5.89
N ASP A 152 10.36 -1.14 -4.82
CA ASP A 152 11.32 -1.17 -3.72
C ASP A 152 11.26 -2.46 -2.88
#